data_ef2e7ba8720610a393fd16b6b0eaf0f0
#
_entry.id   ef2e7ba8720610a393fd16b6b0eaf0f0
#
_cell.length_a   1.000
_cell.length_b   1.000
_cell.length_c   1.000
_cell.angle_alpha   90.00
_cell.angle_beta   90.00
_cell.angle_gamma   90.00
#
_symmetry.space_group_name_H-M   'P 1'
#
loop_
_entity.id
_entity.type
_entity.pdbx_description
1 polymer ?
#
loop_
_entity_poly.entity_id
_entity_poly.type
_entity_poly.pdbx_seq_one_letter_code
_entity_poly.pdbx_strand_id
1 'polypeptide(L)'
;MYKIIVASHGPMAEGMKKSLEFVMGPAENVSALCLDEEGISKFTENAKKLINECTEREILVMVDFLFGSPFNEFSKLAATYDGKMEI
;
A
#
# COMPACT_ATOMS: atom_id res chain seq x y z
N MET A 1 -1.51 -15.00 -7.40
CA MET A 1 -2.21 -14.26 -6.33
C MET A 1 -1.68 -12.84 -6.25
N TYR A 2 -2.54 -11.90 -5.94
CA TYR A 2 -2.16 -10.50 -5.80
C TYR A 2 -1.73 -10.19 -4.38
N LYS A 3 -0.72 -9.34 -4.28
CA LYS A 3 -0.49 -8.59 -3.04
C LYS A 3 -1.30 -7.30 -3.15
N ILE A 4 -2.05 -6.98 -2.12
CA ILE A 4 -2.86 -5.77 -2.08
C ILE A 4 -2.30 -4.83 -1.03
N ILE A 5 -2.02 -3.60 -1.42
CA ILE A 5 -1.56 -2.55 -0.51
C ILE A 5 -2.61 -1.45 -0.50
N VAL A 6 -3.16 -1.14 0.67
CA VAL A 6 -4.09 -0.02 0.83
C VAL A 6 -3.29 1.12 1.45
N ALA A 7 -3.22 2.24 0.75
CA ALA A 7 -2.43 3.38 1.17
C ALA A 7 -3.30 4.63 1.29
N SER A 8 -3.17 5.36 2.38
CA SER A 8 -4.01 6.52 2.63
C SER A 8 -3.28 7.60 3.41
N HIS A 9 -3.86 8.79 3.43
CA HIS A 9 -3.50 9.82 4.39
C HIS A 9 -4.15 9.45 5.72
N GLY A 10 -3.40 9.56 6.83
CA GLY A 10 -3.94 9.24 8.13
C GLY A 10 -4.30 7.76 8.30
N PRO A 11 -5.12 7.41 9.27
CA PRO A 11 -5.34 6.02 9.67
C PRO A 11 -6.38 5.24 8.85
N MET A 12 -6.90 5.80 7.77
CA MET A 12 -7.99 5.16 7.04
C MET A 12 -7.61 3.79 6.48
N ALA A 13 -6.41 3.65 5.90
CA ALA A 13 -5.98 2.38 5.33
C ALA A 13 -5.92 1.28 6.38
N GLU A 14 -5.41 1.59 7.55
CA GLU A 14 -5.34 0.63 8.65
C GLU A 14 -6.73 0.25 9.15
N GLY A 15 -7.64 1.22 9.24
CA GLY A 15 -9.03 0.96 9.61
C GLY A 15 -9.74 0.08 8.60
N MET A 16 -9.48 0.30 7.31
CA MET A 16 -10.06 -0.53 6.26
C MET A 16 -9.60 -1.98 6.38
N LYS A 17 -8.31 -2.19 6.64
CA LYS A 17 -7.79 -3.55 6.83
C LYS A 17 -8.44 -4.21 8.04
N LYS A 18 -8.57 -3.48 9.14
CA LYS A 18 -9.21 -4.02 10.34
C LYS A 18 -10.66 -4.40 10.10
N SER A 19 -11.38 -3.57 9.35
CA SER A 19 -12.78 -3.88 9.00
C SER A 19 -12.87 -5.11 8.12
N LEU A 20 -11.97 -5.24 7.15
CA LEU A 20 -11.92 -6.41 6.29
C LEU A 20 -11.67 -7.68 7.11
N GLU A 21 -10.73 -7.63 8.03
CA GLU A 21 -10.41 -8.78 8.87
C GLU A 21 -11.53 -9.13 9.83
N PHE A 22 -12.30 -8.15 10.28
CA PHE A 22 -13.45 -8.40 11.11
C PHE A 22 -14.52 -9.23 10.38
N VAL A 23 -14.70 -8.97 9.09
CA VAL A 23 -15.71 -9.65 8.29
C VAL A 23 -15.22 -10.99 7.77
N MET A 24 -13.99 -11.06 7.29
CA MET A 24 -13.47 -12.19 6.55
C MET A 24 -12.41 -13.00 7.27
N GLY A 25 -11.95 -12.55 8.43
CA GLY A 25 -10.83 -13.17 9.12
C GLY A 25 -9.48 -12.65 8.60
N PRO A 26 -8.37 -13.29 8.98
CA PRO A 26 -7.04 -12.79 8.62
C PRO A 26 -6.87 -12.58 7.12
N ALA A 27 -6.27 -11.45 6.75
CA ALA A 27 -6.03 -11.08 5.36
C ALA A 27 -4.53 -10.84 5.16
N GLU A 28 -3.76 -11.91 5.07
CA GLU A 28 -2.30 -11.86 5.01
C GLU A 28 -1.76 -11.22 3.74
N ASN A 29 -2.53 -11.28 2.66
CA ASN A 29 -2.13 -10.67 1.39
C ASN A 29 -2.47 -9.18 1.31
N VAL A 30 -3.06 -8.61 2.35
CA VAL A 30 -3.42 -7.18 2.40
C VAL A 30 -2.55 -6.49 3.43
N SER A 31 -1.89 -5.41 3.01
CA SER A 31 -1.12 -4.56 3.91
C SER A 31 -1.67 -3.16 3.88
N ALA A 32 -1.66 -2.49 5.02
CA ALA A 32 -2.09 -1.10 5.13
C ALA A 32 -0.86 -0.22 5.32
N LEU A 33 -0.85 0.92 4.65
CA LEU A 33 0.23 1.89 4.76
C LEU A 33 -0.36 3.28 4.88
N CYS A 34 -0.06 3.95 5.97
CA CYS A 34 -0.64 5.26 6.27
C CYS A 34 0.43 6.34 6.20
N LEU A 35 0.12 7.42 5.47
CA LEU A 35 0.93 8.63 5.50
C LEU A 35 0.47 9.44 6.70
N ASP A 36 1.32 9.54 7.69
CA ASP A 36 1.01 10.21 8.93
C ASP A 36 2.00 11.36 9.20
N GLU A 37 2.05 11.82 10.43
CA GLU A 37 2.91 12.93 10.83
C GLU A 37 4.40 12.63 10.75
N GLU A 38 4.81 11.38 10.56
CA GLU A 38 6.21 11.04 10.31
C GLU A 38 6.66 11.45 8.91
N GLY A 39 5.74 11.75 8.02
CA GLY A 39 6.01 12.38 6.74
C GLY A 39 6.20 11.44 5.57
N ILE A 40 6.41 12.06 4.40
CA ILE A 40 6.48 11.35 3.12
C ILE A 40 7.70 10.43 3.04
N SER A 41 8.84 10.87 3.57
CA SER A 41 10.07 10.07 3.50
C SER A 41 9.90 8.74 4.23
N LYS A 42 9.27 8.76 5.39
CA LYS A 42 9.01 7.54 6.15
C LYS A 42 8.00 6.67 5.45
N PHE A 43 6.97 7.27 4.87
CA PHE A 43 5.98 6.55 4.06
C PHE A 43 6.65 5.82 2.91
N THR A 44 7.51 6.51 2.16
CA THR A 44 8.20 5.94 1.02
C THR A 44 9.14 4.81 1.43
N GLU A 45 9.84 4.97 2.54
CA GLU A 45 10.71 3.94 3.08
C GLU A 45 9.91 2.68 3.41
N ASN A 46 8.77 2.84 4.08
CA ASN A 46 7.90 1.71 4.43
C ASN A 46 7.30 1.06 3.19
N ALA A 47 6.95 1.86 2.17
CA ALA A 47 6.44 1.33 0.91
C ALA A 47 7.48 0.45 0.22
N LYS A 48 8.73 0.89 0.17
CA LYS A 48 9.83 0.11 -0.41
C LYS A 48 10.04 -1.20 0.34
N LYS A 49 9.93 -1.18 1.67
CA LYS A 49 10.03 -2.39 2.48
C LYS A 49 8.94 -3.40 2.13
N LEU A 50 7.70 -2.94 2.02
CA LEU A 50 6.58 -3.81 1.67
C LEU A 50 6.79 -4.46 0.31
N ILE A 51 7.26 -3.68 -0.67
CA ILE A 51 7.49 -4.18 -2.01
C ILE A 51 8.63 -5.20 -2.01
N ASN A 52 9.71 -4.92 -1.28
CA ASN A 52 10.86 -5.81 -1.23
C ASN A 52 10.57 -7.13 -0.53
N GLU A 53 9.65 -7.12 0.43
CA GLU A 53 9.24 -8.32 1.16
C GLU A 53 8.20 -9.14 0.40
N CYS A 54 7.63 -8.58 -0.64
CA CYS A 54 6.57 -9.22 -1.40
C CYS A 54 7.15 -10.29 -2.33
N THR A 55 6.57 -11.49 -2.26
CA THR A 55 6.96 -12.59 -3.13
C THR A 55 6.09 -12.70 -4.37
N GLU A 56 4.93 -12.06 -4.36
CA GLU A 56 4.05 -12.03 -5.52
C GLU A 56 4.60 -11.05 -6.56
N ARG A 57 4.38 -11.38 -7.83
CA ARG A 57 4.81 -10.52 -8.91
C ARG A 57 3.74 -9.53 -9.34
N GLU A 58 2.57 -9.63 -8.76
CA GLU A 58 1.46 -8.73 -9.06
C GLU A 58 1.02 -8.02 -7.79
N ILE A 59 1.02 -6.70 -7.83
CA ILE A 59 0.64 -5.85 -6.70
C ILE A 59 -0.46 -4.91 -7.15
N LEU A 60 -1.54 -4.87 -6.38
CA LEU A 60 -2.60 -3.89 -6.55
C LEU A 60 -2.51 -2.89 -5.42
N VAL A 61 -2.36 -1.62 -5.73
CA VAL A 61 -2.30 -0.56 -4.75
C VAL A 61 -3.60 0.24 -4.80
N MET A 62 -4.28 0.34 -3.68
CA MET A 62 -5.51 1.13 -3.56
C MET A 62 -5.19 2.38 -2.75
N VAL A 63 -5.45 3.54 -3.31
CA VAL A 63 -5.15 4.83 -2.68
C VAL A 63 -6.44 5.61 -2.45
N ASP A 64 -6.40 6.55 -1.50
CA ASP A 64 -7.57 7.34 -1.15
C ASP A 64 -7.83 8.49 -2.14
N PHE A 65 -6.78 9.14 -2.63
CA PHE A 65 -6.92 10.26 -3.57
C PHE A 65 -6.03 10.08 -4.79
N LEU A 66 -6.63 10.30 -5.96
CA LEU A 66 -5.87 10.41 -7.19
C LEU A 66 -4.97 11.64 -7.09
N PHE A 67 -3.70 11.48 -7.45
CA PHE A 67 -2.67 12.53 -7.37
C PHE A 67 -2.33 13.03 -5.96
N GLY A 68 -2.79 12.35 -4.92
CA GLY A 68 -2.31 12.58 -3.56
C GLY A 68 -0.92 11.99 -3.36
N SER A 69 -0.27 12.28 -2.23
CA SER A 69 1.09 11.78 -1.96
C SER A 69 1.20 10.25 -2.00
N PRO A 70 0.28 9.47 -1.39
CA PRO A 70 0.36 8.02 -1.54
C PRO A 70 0.31 7.56 -2.99
N PHE A 71 -0.59 8.13 -3.80
CA PHE A 71 -0.67 7.83 -5.22
C PHE A 71 0.64 8.17 -5.93
N ASN A 72 1.17 9.37 -5.69
CA ASN A 72 2.39 9.82 -6.36
C ASN A 72 3.59 8.96 -6.01
N GLU A 73 3.75 8.59 -4.75
CA GLU A 73 4.87 7.77 -4.32
C GLU A 73 4.82 6.37 -4.92
N PHE A 74 3.64 5.74 -4.92
CA PHE A 74 3.50 4.43 -5.54
C PHE A 74 3.64 4.47 -7.06
N SER A 75 3.24 5.57 -7.69
CA SER A 75 3.45 5.73 -9.14
C SER A 75 4.93 5.73 -9.49
N LYS A 76 5.76 6.39 -8.67
CA LYS A 76 7.21 6.37 -8.86
C LYS A 76 7.78 4.97 -8.67
N LEU A 77 7.33 4.25 -7.66
CA LEU A 77 7.79 2.90 -7.39
C LEU A 77 7.36 1.92 -8.48
N ALA A 78 6.17 2.09 -9.02
CA ALA A 78 5.66 1.24 -10.10
C ALA A 78 6.51 1.37 -11.36
N ALA A 79 7.08 2.54 -11.62
CA ALA A 79 7.91 2.77 -12.80
C ALA A 79 9.18 1.92 -12.81
N THR A 80 9.66 1.51 -11.64
CA THR A 80 10.88 0.71 -11.52
C THR A 80 10.63 -0.70 -11.00
N TYR A 81 9.38 -1.05 -10.73
CA TYR A 81 9.07 -2.37 -10.21
C TYR A 81 9.23 -3.44 -11.29
N ASP A 82 9.88 -4.54 -10.94
CA ASP A 82 10.20 -5.63 -11.85
C ASP A 82 9.00 -6.52 -12.19
N GLY A 83 7.97 -6.51 -11.37
CA GLY A 83 6.74 -7.25 -11.62
C GLY A 83 5.65 -6.36 -12.18
N LYS A 84 4.40 -6.73 -11.94
CA LYS A 84 3.24 -5.94 -12.36
C LYS A 84 2.66 -5.21 -11.15
N MET A 85 2.56 -3.90 -11.22
CA MET A 85 1.96 -3.09 -10.18
C MET A 85 0.90 -2.18 -10.79
N GLU A 86 -0.31 -2.26 -10.27
CA GLU A 86 -1.42 -1.38 -10.67
C GLU A 86 -1.87 -0.55 -9.48
N ILE A 87 -2.21 0.67 -9.73
CA ILE A 87 -2.63 1.62 -8.69
C ILE A 87 -4.06 2.06 -8.91
#